data_a4ac463c02715d9ce5aacff6b584ca10
#
_entry.id   a4ac463c02715d9ce5aacff6b584ca10
#
_cell.length_a   1.000
_cell.length_b   1.000
_cell.length_c   1.000
_cell.angle_alpha   90.00
_cell.angle_beta   90.00
_cell.angle_gamma   90.00
#
_symmetry.space_group_name_H-M   'P 1'
#
loop_
_entity.id
_entity.type
_entity.pdbx_description
1 polymer ?
#
loop_
_entity_poly.entity_id
_entity_poly.type
_entity_poly.pdbx_seq_one_letter_code
_entity_poly.pdbx_strand_id
1 'polypeptide(L)'
;MYAPYARTVSGFIVSALVGTAIVGGIPAVATAQAPGDDVRRLAEHPAVRSAFEIIEELEPRTIRELIELTEVPAPPFMEDERARVYAEWLREAGADSVFIDEEGNAVAIRYGRGGARGSTPEGQRRTVALSGHLDTVFPADVDVTVTQRGDTLFAPGIGDDTRGLIAVLTVLRALEAAGIETEADVQFIGTVGEEGLGDLRGMKYLFREGADPIHTWIDIDGTGLGRIVNKGLGSHRFRVTFRGPGGHSWGAFGMASPAHALGRGIRHFQDVADTLTRSGPRTSYNVGRLGGGTSVNSIPFEAWMEVDMRSESEESLARIDAAFRDAMRRALAEENALRRAGPEIELELDQIGDRPSGEVADDHPLVERAIAVMPLFGAVPALTRSSTDSNIPISLGIPAVTIGSGGIGMGAHSPGEWWINRDGHLGIQANLLLLVSEAGLAEPIP
;
A
#
# COMPACT_ATOMS: atom_id res chain seq x y z
N MET A 1 -50.24 -52.29 -21.07
CA MET A 1 -51.67 -52.03 -21.35
C MET A 1 -51.77 -50.65 -22.00
N TYR A 2 -51.93 -50.65 -23.28
CA TYR A 2 -52.91 -49.94 -24.11
C TYR A 2 -53.17 -48.47 -23.74
N ALA A 3 -52.80 -47.54 -24.56
CA ALA A 3 -53.11 -47.26 -26.01
C ALA A 3 -54.08 -46.04 -26.08
N PRO A 4 -54.23 -45.46 -27.24
CA PRO A 4 -54.03 -44.05 -27.53
C PRO A 4 -55.38 -43.39 -27.90
N TYR A 5 -55.38 -42.04 -28.07
CA TYR A 5 -56.44 -41.38 -28.83
C TYR A 5 -55.93 -40.29 -29.75
N ALA A 6 -56.52 -40.30 -30.92
CA ALA A 6 -56.14 -39.63 -32.13
C ALA A 6 -56.92 -38.36 -32.41
N ARG A 7 -56.28 -37.44 -33.16
CA ARG A 7 -56.81 -36.55 -34.24
C ARG A 7 -58.01 -35.62 -33.98
N THR A 8 -57.79 -34.32 -34.18
CA THR A 8 -58.60 -33.64 -35.24
C THR A 8 -57.81 -32.46 -35.85
N VAL A 9 -57.80 -32.41 -37.15
CA VAL A 9 -57.29 -31.37 -38.05
C VAL A 9 -58.39 -30.35 -38.24
N SER A 10 -58.13 -29.06 -38.11
CA SER A 10 -58.95 -27.99 -38.70
C SER A 10 -58.06 -26.92 -39.27
N GLY A 11 -58.07 -26.80 -40.56
CA GLY A 11 -57.38 -25.73 -41.28
C GLY A 11 -58.07 -24.38 -41.15
N PHE A 12 -57.28 -23.35 -41.12
CA PHE A 12 -57.78 -21.98 -41.42
C PHE A 12 -56.77 -21.23 -42.29
N ILE A 13 -57.34 -20.58 -43.21
CA ILE A 13 -56.98 -19.73 -44.33
C ILE A 13 -55.87 -18.73 -44.05
N VAL A 14 -54.87 -18.69 -44.97
CA VAL A 14 -53.82 -17.68 -45.09
C VAL A 14 -54.41 -16.39 -45.67
N SER A 15 -54.31 -15.27 -44.92
CA SER A 15 -54.41 -13.93 -45.45
C SER A 15 -53.06 -13.25 -45.39
N ALA A 16 -52.45 -12.98 -46.54
CA ALA A 16 -51.20 -12.26 -46.68
C ALA A 16 -51.43 -10.76 -46.44
N LEU A 17 -50.82 -10.23 -45.39
CA LEU A 17 -50.63 -8.82 -45.17
C LEU A 17 -49.19 -8.46 -45.52
N VAL A 18 -49.03 -7.67 -46.57
CA VAL A 18 -47.74 -7.04 -46.94
C VAL A 18 -47.46 -5.94 -45.92
N GLY A 19 -46.59 -6.21 -44.97
CA GLY A 19 -46.05 -5.26 -44.03
C GLY A 19 -44.70 -4.72 -44.50
N THR A 20 -44.64 -3.42 -44.75
CA THR A 20 -43.40 -2.68 -45.07
C THR A 20 -42.49 -2.74 -43.85
N ALA A 21 -41.36 -3.44 -43.94
CA ALA A 21 -40.33 -3.48 -42.92
C ALA A 21 -39.59 -2.13 -42.91
N ILE A 22 -39.86 -1.33 -41.89
CA ILE A 22 -38.98 -0.21 -41.51
C ILE A 22 -37.75 -0.85 -40.88
N VAL A 23 -36.62 -0.87 -41.60
CA VAL A 23 -35.30 -1.21 -41.04
C VAL A 23 -34.90 -0.06 -40.11
N GLY A 24 -35.33 -0.13 -38.85
CA GLY A 24 -34.78 0.66 -37.79
C GLY A 24 -33.35 0.18 -37.49
N GLY A 25 -32.36 1.00 -37.82
CA GLY A 25 -30.96 0.70 -37.46
C GLY A 25 -30.88 0.55 -35.93
N ILE A 26 -30.50 -0.67 -35.50
CA ILE A 26 -30.14 -0.91 -34.10
C ILE A 26 -28.87 -0.07 -33.87
N PRO A 27 -28.84 0.89 -32.92
CA PRO A 27 -27.58 1.55 -32.61
C PRO A 27 -26.59 0.46 -32.18
N ALA A 28 -25.43 0.45 -32.80
CA ALA A 28 -24.35 -0.42 -32.38
C ALA A 28 -24.03 -0.04 -30.92
N VAL A 29 -24.38 -0.93 -30.01
CA VAL A 29 -23.88 -0.85 -28.63
C VAL A 29 -22.38 -1.00 -28.77
N ALA A 30 -21.64 0.09 -28.57
CA ALA A 30 -20.21 0.03 -28.45
C ALA A 30 -19.91 -0.93 -27.29
N THR A 31 -19.49 -2.13 -27.63
CA THR A 31 -18.98 -3.09 -26.63
C THR A 31 -17.81 -2.41 -25.97
N ALA A 32 -17.94 -2.11 -24.66
CA ALA A 32 -16.82 -1.66 -23.86
C ALA A 32 -15.66 -2.65 -24.08
N GLN A 33 -14.56 -2.16 -24.63
CA GLN A 33 -13.40 -3.01 -24.90
C GLN A 33 -12.84 -3.49 -23.57
N ALA A 34 -12.37 -4.75 -23.55
CA ALA A 34 -11.76 -5.31 -22.35
C ALA A 34 -10.54 -4.47 -21.95
N PRO A 35 -10.31 -4.18 -20.65
CA PRO A 35 -9.20 -3.36 -20.16
C PRO A 35 -7.83 -3.78 -20.69
N GLY A 36 -7.63 -5.09 -20.93
CA GLY A 36 -6.39 -5.62 -21.49
C GLY A 36 -6.11 -5.26 -22.95
N ASP A 37 -7.17 -5.01 -23.76
CA ASP A 37 -7.00 -4.60 -25.17
C ASP A 37 -6.60 -3.13 -25.27
N ASP A 38 -7.06 -2.29 -24.33
CA ASP A 38 -6.65 -0.90 -24.21
C ASP A 38 -5.16 -0.79 -23.88
N VAL A 39 -4.68 -1.57 -22.91
CA VAL A 39 -3.27 -1.60 -22.48
C VAL A 39 -2.35 -1.97 -23.66
N ARG A 40 -2.70 -3.01 -24.45
CA ARG A 40 -1.89 -3.42 -25.60
C ARG A 40 -1.80 -2.33 -26.66
N ARG A 41 -2.92 -1.67 -26.97
CA ARG A 41 -2.93 -0.56 -27.97
C ARG A 41 -2.11 0.62 -27.47
N LEU A 42 -2.18 0.95 -26.19
CA LEU A 42 -1.35 2.01 -25.60
C LEU A 42 0.13 1.66 -25.66
N ALA A 43 0.52 0.42 -25.41
CA ALA A 43 1.91 -0.01 -25.52
C ALA A 43 2.48 0.11 -26.94
N GLU A 44 1.61 0.05 -27.99
CA GLU A 44 1.98 0.24 -29.39
C GLU A 44 1.91 1.71 -29.83
N HIS A 45 1.35 2.60 -29.02
CA HIS A 45 1.21 4.01 -29.36
C HIS A 45 2.59 4.68 -29.51
N PRO A 46 2.83 5.47 -30.58
CA PRO A 46 4.16 6.02 -30.85
C PRO A 46 4.76 6.83 -29.71
N ALA A 47 3.97 7.66 -29.03
CA ALA A 47 4.45 8.45 -27.89
C ALA A 47 4.83 7.57 -26.69
N VAL A 48 4.06 6.48 -26.40
CA VAL A 48 4.36 5.53 -25.32
C VAL A 48 5.63 4.75 -25.64
N ARG A 49 5.83 4.34 -26.90
CA ARG A 49 7.08 3.68 -27.34
C ARG A 49 8.28 4.63 -27.20
N SER A 50 8.12 5.89 -27.60
CA SER A 50 9.17 6.90 -27.36
C SER A 50 9.48 7.07 -25.88
N ALA A 51 8.47 7.07 -25.00
CA ALA A 51 8.70 7.12 -23.56
C ALA A 51 9.45 5.88 -23.05
N PHE A 52 9.22 4.69 -23.61
CA PHE A 52 9.97 3.48 -23.26
C PHE A 52 11.45 3.61 -23.67
N GLU A 53 11.74 4.12 -24.86
CA GLU A 53 13.11 4.37 -25.31
C GLU A 53 13.81 5.41 -24.41
N ILE A 54 13.12 6.48 -24.02
CA ILE A 54 13.62 7.49 -23.08
C ILE A 54 13.94 6.87 -21.71
N ILE A 55 13.10 5.97 -21.20
CA ILE A 55 13.36 5.29 -19.92
C ILE A 55 14.67 4.47 -20.00
N GLU A 56 14.92 3.79 -21.12
CA GLU A 56 16.18 3.07 -21.35
C GLU A 56 17.38 4.02 -21.38
N GLU A 57 17.25 5.15 -22.10
CA GLU A 57 18.30 6.16 -22.15
C GLU A 57 18.60 6.80 -20.80
N LEU A 58 17.60 6.90 -19.92
CA LEU A 58 17.73 7.45 -18.57
C LEU A 58 18.37 6.46 -17.57
N GLU A 59 18.56 5.17 -17.87
CA GLU A 59 19.09 4.20 -16.92
C GLU A 59 20.37 4.64 -16.20
N PRO A 60 21.40 5.20 -16.87
CA PRO A 60 22.60 5.65 -16.17
C PRO A 60 22.34 6.77 -15.16
N ARG A 61 21.34 7.61 -15.42
CA ARG A 61 20.91 8.66 -14.50
C ARG A 61 20.12 8.06 -13.34
N THR A 62 19.20 7.16 -13.64
CA THR A 62 18.37 6.44 -12.67
C THR A 62 19.23 5.73 -11.62
N ILE A 63 20.33 5.08 -12.04
CA ILE A 63 21.26 4.41 -11.11
C ILE A 63 22.00 5.40 -10.23
N ARG A 64 22.49 6.52 -10.78
CA ARG A 64 23.16 7.54 -9.97
C ARG A 64 22.23 8.14 -8.92
N GLU A 65 21.04 8.53 -9.32
CA GLU A 65 20.04 9.10 -8.43
C GLU A 65 19.52 8.08 -7.37
N LEU A 66 19.46 6.79 -7.74
CA LEU A 66 19.20 5.73 -6.77
C LEU A 66 20.27 5.71 -5.66
N ILE A 67 21.53 5.82 -6.03
CA ILE A 67 22.63 5.88 -5.06
C ILE A 67 22.52 7.15 -4.21
N GLU A 68 22.42 8.31 -4.88
CA GLU A 68 22.38 9.62 -4.21
C GLU A 68 21.21 9.71 -3.22
N LEU A 69 20.01 9.26 -3.59
CA LEU A 69 18.85 9.33 -2.71
C LEU A 69 18.90 8.29 -1.58
N THR A 70 19.44 7.08 -1.84
CA THR A 70 19.63 6.06 -0.80
C THR A 70 20.55 6.56 0.30
N GLU A 71 21.59 7.30 -0.03
CA GLU A 71 22.58 7.85 0.91
C GLU A 71 22.04 9.02 1.76
N VAL A 72 20.80 9.45 1.55
CA VAL A 72 20.08 10.38 2.43
C VAL A 72 19.28 9.57 3.46
N PRO A 73 19.68 9.51 4.74
CA PRO A 73 18.95 8.76 5.76
C PRO A 73 17.53 9.29 5.95
N ALA A 74 16.55 8.41 6.05
CA ALA A 74 15.16 8.79 6.26
C ALA A 74 14.42 7.77 7.15
N PRO A 75 14.75 7.66 8.44
CA PRO A 75 13.93 6.88 9.36
C PRO A 75 12.56 7.53 9.53
N PRO A 76 11.51 6.78 9.96
CA PRO A 76 10.21 7.37 10.22
C PRO A 76 10.30 8.58 11.15
N PHE A 77 9.60 9.68 10.81
CA PHE A 77 9.63 11.00 11.47
C PHE A 77 10.91 11.83 11.24
N MET A 78 11.82 11.40 10.35
CA MET A 78 13.04 12.11 10.00
C MET A 78 13.27 12.15 8.48
N GLU A 79 12.20 12.20 7.70
CA GLU A 79 12.22 12.16 6.23
C GLU A 79 12.46 13.51 5.58
N ASP A 80 12.46 14.61 6.33
CA ASP A 80 12.47 15.98 5.81
C ASP A 80 13.56 16.27 4.75
N GLU A 81 14.78 15.78 4.98
CA GLU A 81 15.89 16.02 4.06
C GLU A 81 15.69 15.25 2.75
N ARG A 82 15.28 13.97 2.83
CA ARG A 82 14.99 13.17 1.64
C ARG A 82 13.80 13.72 0.86
N ALA A 83 12.74 14.15 1.56
CA ALA A 83 11.57 14.79 0.96
C ALA A 83 11.95 16.08 0.20
N ARG A 84 12.84 16.89 0.80
CA ARG A 84 13.33 18.13 0.17
C ARG A 84 14.13 17.84 -1.11
N VAL A 85 15.07 16.90 -1.07
CA VAL A 85 15.86 16.46 -2.25
C VAL A 85 14.92 15.91 -3.33
N TYR A 86 14.00 15.05 -2.96
CA TYR A 86 13.06 14.43 -3.91
C TYR A 86 12.12 15.46 -4.54
N ALA A 87 11.58 16.40 -3.76
CA ALA A 87 10.74 17.49 -4.26
C ALA A 87 11.49 18.41 -5.24
N GLU A 88 12.79 18.64 -5.02
CA GLU A 88 13.62 19.39 -5.98
C GLU A 88 13.75 18.64 -7.31
N TRP A 89 14.03 17.33 -7.28
CA TRP A 89 14.13 16.51 -8.48
C TRP A 89 12.80 16.38 -9.23
N LEU A 90 11.67 16.31 -8.53
CA LEU A 90 10.33 16.35 -9.14
C LEU A 90 10.09 17.68 -9.88
N ARG A 91 10.57 18.81 -9.32
CA ARG A 91 10.47 20.13 -9.94
C ARG A 91 11.34 20.22 -11.19
N GLU A 92 12.57 19.71 -11.12
CA GLU A 92 13.48 19.64 -12.26
C GLU A 92 12.96 18.71 -13.36
N ALA A 93 12.16 17.71 -13.02
CA ALA A 93 11.54 16.79 -13.96
C ALA A 93 10.39 17.42 -14.78
N GLY A 94 9.94 18.63 -14.44
CA GLY A 94 8.99 19.40 -15.25
C GLY A 94 7.53 19.34 -14.77
N ALA A 95 7.27 18.95 -13.52
CA ALA A 95 5.92 19.00 -12.97
C ALA A 95 5.38 20.44 -12.89
N ASP A 96 4.08 20.63 -13.09
CA ASP A 96 3.42 21.94 -13.09
C ASP A 96 3.41 22.60 -11.71
N SER A 97 3.32 21.80 -10.64
CA SER A 97 3.35 22.24 -9.24
C SER A 97 4.08 21.24 -8.37
N VAL A 98 4.93 21.70 -7.46
CA VAL A 98 5.65 20.84 -6.50
C VAL A 98 5.68 21.51 -5.14
N PHE A 99 5.29 20.79 -4.11
CA PHE A 99 5.31 21.21 -2.71
C PHE A 99 5.57 20.04 -1.77
N ILE A 100 5.94 20.35 -0.55
CA ILE A 100 5.92 19.41 0.57
C ILE A 100 4.73 19.79 1.41
N ASP A 101 3.85 18.84 1.72
CA ASP A 101 2.66 19.09 2.51
C ASP A 101 3.00 19.21 4.01
N GLU A 102 2.00 19.50 4.84
CA GLU A 102 2.19 19.70 6.29
C GLU A 102 2.62 18.43 7.03
N GLU A 103 2.38 17.23 6.46
CA GLU A 103 2.81 15.96 7.04
C GLU A 103 4.22 15.57 6.59
N GLY A 104 4.70 16.15 5.48
CA GLY A 104 6.03 15.90 4.93
C GLY A 104 6.05 15.14 3.60
N ASN A 105 4.88 14.79 3.02
CA ASN A 105 4.84 14.17 1.70
C ASN A 105 5.36 15.14 0.63
N ALA A 106 6.24 14.66 -0.25
CA ALA A 106 6.67 15.40 -1.43
C ALA A 106 5.68 15.15 -2.57
N VAL A 107 4.92 16.18 -2.97
CA VAL A 107 3.84 16.07 -3.95
C VAL A 107 4.17 16.90 -5.19
N ALA A 108 4.13 16.27 -6.36
CA ALA A 108 4.21 16.94 -7.66
C ALA A 108 2.92 16.70 -8.44
N ILE A 109 2.41 17.74 -9.08
CA ILE A 109 1.16 17.69 -9.86
C ILE A 109 1.49 18.00 -11.32
N ARG A 110 0.95 17.19 -12.21
CA ARG A 110 0.90 17.41 -13.63
C ARG A 110 -0.55 17.45 -14.07
N TYR A 111 -0.99 18.61 -14.59
CA TYR A 111 -2.39 18.82 -14.94
C TYR A 111 -2.75 18.15 -16.27
N GLY A 112 -3.82 17.37 -16.27
CA GLY A 112 -4.36 16.74 -17.46
C GLY A 112 -5.14 17.70 -18.35
N ARG A 113 -5.33 17.31 -19.62
CA ARG A 113 -6.06 18.09 -20.61
C ARG A 113 -7.58 17.96 -20.52
N GLY A 114 -8.08 17.04 -19.67
CA GLY A 114 -9.48 16.63 -19.66
C GLY A 114 -9.80 15.60 -20.74
N GLY A 115 -11.03 15.11 -20.75
CA GLY A 115 -11.47 14.02 -21.64
C GLY A 115 -12.30 13.00 -20.91
N ALA A 116 -12.59 11.88 -21.53
CA ALA A 116 -13.47 10.86 -20.97
C ALA A 116 -12.91 10.22 -19.68
N ARG A 117 -11.60 10.07 -19.58
CA ARG A 117 -10.90 9.58 -18.37
C ARG A 117 -10.42 10.69 -17.44
N GLY A 118 -10.51 11.94 -17.88
CA GLY A 118 -10.13 13.13 -17.11
C GLY A 118 -11.23 13.65 -16.19
N SER A 119 -12.41 13.03 -16.19
CA SER A 119 -13.55 13.45 -15.37
C SER A 119 -14.19 12.27 -14.66
N THR A 120 -14.72 12.53 -13.46
CA THR A 120 -15.60 11.59 -12.75
C THR A 120 -16.98 11.55 -13.40
N PRO A 121 -17.83 10.56 -13.07
CA PRO A 121 -19.23 10.55 -13.53
C PRO A 121 -20.01 11.82 -13.16
N GLU A 122 -19.63 12.48 -12.07
CA GLU A 122 -20.23 13.72 -11.58
C GLU A 122 -19.65 14.96 -12.27
N GLY A 123 -18.68 14.81 -13.18
CA GLY A 123 -18.04 15.87 -13.97
C GLY A 123 -16.93 16.62 -13.23
N GLN A 124 -16.42 16.11 -12.12
CA GLN A 124 -15.25 16.66 -11.44
C GLN A 124 -13.94 16.21 -12.16
N ARG A 125 -12.87 16.98 -12.00
CA ARG A 125 -11.55 16.55 -12.48
C ARG A 125 -11.11 15.27 -11.77
N ARG A 126 -10.65 14.30 -12.55
CA ARG A 126 -10.13 13.05 -12.03
C ARG A 126 -8.64 13.17 -11.76
N THR A 127 -8.19 12.65 -10.64
CA THR A 127 -6.78 12.58 -10.24
C THR A 127 -6.34 11.13 -10.10
N VAL A 128 -5.21 10.78 -10.70
CA VAL A 128 -4.52 9.50 -10.55
C VAL A 128 -3.19 9.76 -9.86
N ALA A 129 -2.88 9.05 -8.79
CA ALA A 129 -1.59 9.15 -8.11
C ALA A 129 -0.67 8.00 -8.48
N LEU A 130 0.63 8.30 -8.59
CA LEU A 130 1.74 7.36 -8.67
C LEU A 130 2.70 7.68 -7.54
N SER A 131 2.97 6.72 -6.66
CA SER A 131 3.71 6.95 -5.41
C SER A 131 4.83 5.96 -5.17
N GLY A 132 5.70 6.30 -4.24
CA GLY A 132 6.64 5.45 -3.52
C GLY A 132 6.91 6.11 -2.17
N HIS A 133 7.43 5.36 -1.17
CA HIS A 133 7.63 5.95 0.16
C HIS A 133 9.05 6.45 0.40
N LEU A 134 9.15 7.55 1.15
CA LEU A 134 10.41 8.24 1.45
C LEU A 134 11.18 7.58 2.59
N ASP A 135 10.46 7.05 3.58
CA ASP A 135 11.09 6.51 4.79
C ASP A 135 11.66 5.11 4.59
N THR A 136 12.45 4.68 5.55
CA THR A 136 12.99 3.32 5.67
C THR A 136 12.86 2.84 7.10
N VAL A 137 12.91 1.52 7.33
CA VAL A 137 12.88 0.96 8.70
C VAL A 137 14.14 1.25 9.53
N PHE A 138 15.17 1.84 8.94
CA PHE A 138 16.49 1.93 9.56
C PHE A 138 16.62 3.18 10.43
N PRO A 139 17.12 3.05 11.69
CA PRO A 139 17.45 4.20 12.52
C PRO A 139 18.53 5.09 11.90
N ALA A 140 18.57 6.36 12.31
CA ALA A 140 19.46 7.38 11.74
C ALA A 140 20.97 7.09 11.91
N ASP A 141 21.36 6.22 12.83
CA ASP A 141 22.74 5.79 13.08
C ASP A 141 23.18 4.58 12.23
N VAL A 142 22.29 4.04 11.40
CA VAL A 142 22.65 2.99 10.43
C VAL A 142 23.32 3.61 9.21
N ASP A 143 24.46 3.07 8.83
CA ASP A 143 25.18 3.49 7.62
C ASP A 143 24.40 3.06 6.35
N VAL A 144 23.95 4.03 5.59
CA VAL A 144 23.21 3.86 4.33
C VAL A 144 24.07 4.11 3.08
N THR A 145 25.40 4.20 3.26
CA THR A 145 26.35 4.36 2.15
C THR A 145 26.27 3.20 1.19
N VAL A 146 26.06 3.49 -0.09
CA VAL A 146 25.91 2.47 -1.12
C VAL A 146 27.27 1.85 -1.48
N THR A 147 27.35 0.54 -1.41
CA THR A 147 28.53 -0.22 -1.85
C THR A 147 28.22 -1.00 -3.12
N GLN A 148 28.96 -0.74 -4.19
CA GLN A 148 28.82 -1.47 -5.44
C GLN A 148 29.79 -2.64 -5.54
N ARG A 149 29.27 -3.82 -5.91
CA ARG A 149 30.07 -5.02 -6.20
C ARG A 149 29.60 -5.64 -7.52
N GLY A 150 30.34 -5.43 -8.58
CA GLY A 150 29.89 -5.75 -9.94
C GLY A 150 28.64 -4.94 -10.31
N ASP A 151 27.58 -5.63 -10.68
CA ASP A 151 26.30 -5.01 -11.06
C ASP A 151 25.33 -4.85 -9.86
N THR A 152 25.76 -5.23 -8.66
CA THR A 152 24.92 -5.21 -7.46
C THR A 152 25.27 -4.03 -6.57
N LEU A 153 24.25 -3.29 -6.17
CA LEU A 153 24.29 -2.21 -5.19
C LEU A 153 23.78 -2.73 -3.84
N PHE A 154 24.54 -2.46 -2.79
CA PHE A 154 24.21 -2.86 -1.42
C PHE A 154 24.06 -1.61 -0.57
N ALA A 155 22.88 -1.41 0.00
CA ALA A 155 22.62 -0.43 1.05
C ALA A 155 21.26 -0.70 1.68
N PRO A 156 21.06 -0.37 2.97
CA PRO A 156 19.76 -0.37 3.61
C PRO A 156 18.78 0.60 2.91
N GLY A 157 17.57 0.15 2.57
CA GLY A 157 16.54 0.97 1.93
C GLY A 157 16.73 1.22 0.42
N ILE A 158 17.67 0.54 -0.23
CA ILE A 158 17.94 0.76 -1.66
C ILE A 158 16.81 0.21 -2.54
N GLY A 159 16.19 -0.90 -2.15
CA GLY A 159 15.08 -1.54 -2.85
C GLY A 159 13.72 -1.18 -2.26
N ASP A 160 13.70 -0.95 -0.96
CA ASP A 160 12.54 -0.66 -0.13
C ASP A 160 12.73 0.70 0.59
N ASP A 161 12.26 1.88 0.06
CA ASP A 161 11.64 1.98 -1.27
C ASP A 161 12.32 3.07 -2.13
N THR A 162 13.64 3.31 -1.93
CA THR A 162 14.33 4.31 -2.76
C THR A 162 14.19 3.99 -4.25
N ARG A 163 14.20 2.70 -4.64
CA ARG A 163 14.04 2.31 -6.04
C ARG A 163 12.65 2.65 -6.58
N GLY A 164 11.59 2.54 -5.76
CA GLY A 164 10.23 2.97 -6.11
C GLY A 164 10.16 4.47 -6.37
N LEU A 165 10.73 5.28 -5.48
CA LEU A 165 10.81 6.74 -5.67
C LEU A 165 11.49 7.13 -6.98
N ILE A 166 12.60 6.47 -7.32
CA ILE A 166 13.31 6.73 -8.57
C ILE A 166 12.51 6.26 -9.79
N ALA A 167 11.73 5.18 -9.67
CA ALA A 167 10.83 4.75 -10.73
C ALA A 167 9.73 5.80 -10.98
N VAL A 168 9.09 6.32 -9.93
CA VAL A 168 8.09 7.40 -9.99
C VAL A 168 8.66 8.65 -10.68
N LEU A 169 9.84 9.10 -10.26
CA LEU A 169 10.54 10.26 -10.86
C LEU A 169 10.86 10.05 -12.32
N THR A 170 11.31 8.84 -12.70
CA THR A 170 11.68 8.51 -14.08
C THR A 170 10.45 8.45 -14.99
N VAL A 171 9.31 7.96 -14.48
CA VAL A 171 8.02 8.02 -15.19
C VAL A 171 7.64 9.45 -15.51
N LEU A 172 7.70 10.38 -14.55
CA LEU A 172 7.44 11.80 -14.80
C LEU A 172 8.32 12.36 -15.92
N ARG A 173 9.63 12.14 -15.85
CA ARG A 173 10.58 12.60 -16.89
C ARG A 173 10.28 12.01 -18.26
N ALA A 174 9.92 10.74 -18.31
CA ALA A 174 9.60 10.10 -19.59
C ALA A 174 8.32 10.65 -20.21
N LEU A 175 7.30 10.94 -19.40
CA LEU A 175 6.08 11.61 -19.88
C LEU A 175 6.38 12.99 -20.46
N GLU A 176 7.17 13.80 -19.74
CA GLU A 176 7.57 15.13 -20.20
C GLU A 176 8.40 15.08 -21.50
N ALA A 177 9.44 14.25 -21.54
CA ALA A 177 10.34 14.17 -22.67
C ALA A 177 9.68 13.57 -23.92
N ALA A 178 8.71 12.63 -23.76
CA ALA A 178 7.93 12.08 -24.86
C ALA A 178 6.75 12.97 -25.28
N GLY A 179 6.47 14.07 -24.57
CA GLY A 179 5.34 14.94 -24.82
C GLY A 179 3.99 14.26 -24.62
N ILE A 180 3.91 13.29 -23.71
CA ILE A 180 2.66 12.60 -23.39
C ILE A 180 1.81 13.51 -22.50
N GLU A 181 0.63 13.85 -22.99
CA GLU A 181 -0.40 14.53 -22.23
C GLU A 181 -1.44 13.52 -21.73
N THR A 182 -1.90 13.68 -20.50
CA THR A 182 -2.93 12.82 -19.91
C THR A 182 -4.30 13.50 -19.88
N GLU A 183 -5.37 12.72 -19.88
CA GLU A 183 -6.72 13.27 -19.68
C GLU A 183 -6.94 13.65 -18.22
N ALA A 184 -6.59 12.78 -17.27
CA ALA A 184 -6.67 13.04 -15.84
C ALA A 184 -5.46 13.83 -15.36
N ASP A 185 -5.62 14.52 -14.24
CA ASP A 185 -4.49 15.05 -13.48
C ASP A 185 -3.69 13.89 -12.91
N VAL A 186 -2.36 14.01 -12.88
CA VAL A 186 -1.47 13.02 -12.29
C VAL A 186 -0.70 13.63 -11.13
N GLN A 187 -0.71 12.94 -9.99
CA GLN A 187 0.15 13.28 -8.86
C GLN A 187 1.29 12.26 -8.75
N PHE A 188 2.52 12.74 -8.62
CA PHE A 188 3.73 11.97 -8.35
C PHE A 188 4.13 12.26 -6.92
N ILE A 189 4.13 11.23 -6.05
CA ILE A 189 4.20 11.44 -4.61
C ILE A 189 5.31 10.61 -3.99
N GLY A 190 6.14 11.26 -3.17
CA GLY A 190 6.95 10.58 -2.16
C GLY A 190 6.24 10.67 -0.82
N THR A 191 5.73 9.56 -0.30
CA THR A 191 4.98 9.51 0.94
C THR A 191 5.89 9.38 2.16
N VAL A 192 5.42 9.80 3.34
CA VAL A 192 6.15 9.66 4.60
C VAL A 192 5.44 8.68 5.52
N GLY A 193 6.24 7.94 6.30
CA GLY A 193 5.74 7.09 7.37
C GLY A 193 5.01 5.84 6.89
N GLU A 194 5.42 5.26 5.75
CA GLU A 194 4.97 3.92 5.38
C GLU A 194 5.46 2.90 6.40
N GLU A 195 6.68 3.05 6.87
CA GLU A 195 7.36 2.05 7.66
C GLU A 195 7.05 2.10 9.15
N GLY A 196 6.98 0.92 9.75
CA GLY A 196 7.02 0.70 11.20
C GLY A 196 6.01 1.55 11.99
N LEU A 197 6.53 2.45 12.81
CA LEU A 197 5.76 3.36 13.66
C LEU A 197 5.28 4.61 12.92
N GLY A 198 5.68 4.81 11.68
CA GLY A 198 5.15 5.86 10.81
C GLY A 198 3.67 5.67 10.50
N ASP A 199 3.20 4.42 10.53
CA ASP A 199 1.78 4.04 10.55
C ASP A 199 0.93 4.65 9.44
N LEU A 200 1.51 4.76 8.24
CA LEU A 200 0.89 5.35 7.04
C LEU A 200 0.46 6.81 7.26
N ARG A 201 1.18 7.59 8.08
CA ARG A 201 0.76 8.96 8.43
C ARG A 201 0.65 9.87 7.22
N GLY A 202 1.55 9.74 6.25
CA GLY A 202 1.48 10.48 4.99
C GLY A 202 0.21 10.18 4.22
N MET A 203 -0.15 8.91 4.11
CA MET A 203 -1.39 8.47 3.47
C MET A 203 -2.63 8.94 4.22
N LYS A 204 -2.66 8.81 5.56
CA LYS A 204 -3.76 9.32 6.39
C LYS A 204 -3.96 10.83 6.20
N TYR A 205 -2.88 11.57 5.98
CA TYR A 205 -2.95 13.00 5.70
C TYR A 205 -3.50 13.29 4.31
N LEU A 206 -3.05 12.59 3.27
CA LEU A 206 -3.52 12.76 1.89
C LEU A 206 -5.01 12.43 1.72
N PHE A 207 -5.51 11.46 2.48
CA PHE A 207 -6.91 11.00 2.41
C PHE A 207 -7.77 11.50 3.58
N ARG A 208 -7.33 12.54 4.32
CA ARG A 208 -8.12 13.14 5.41
C ARG A 208 -9.36 13.84 4.89
N GLU A 209 -10.33 14.05 5.78
CA GLU A 209 -11.52 14.84 5.45
C GLU A 209 -11.13 16.26 4.96
N GLY A 210 -11.70 16.67 3.85
CA GLY A 210 -11.46 17.98 3.22
C GLY A 210 -10.19 18.07 2.37
N ALA A 211 -9.43 16.97 2.18
CA ALA A 211 -8.35 16.93 1.22
C ALA A 211 -8.87 16.93 -0.23
N ASP A 212 -8.02 17.36 -1.17
CA ASP A 212 -8.33 17.25 -2.60
C ASP A 212 -8.45 15.76 -2.99
N PRO A 213 -9.49 15.37 -3.76
CA PRO A 213 -9.77 13.97 -4.00
C PRO A 213 -8.74 13.31 -4.92
N ILE A 214 -8.21 12.18 -4.50
CA ILE A 214 -7.45 11.23 -5.33
C ILE A 214 -8.39 10.08 -5.68
N HIS A 215 -8.53 9.77 -6.98
CA HIS A 215 -9.55 8.84 -7.47
C HIS A 215 -9.02 7.46 -7.82
N THR A 216 -7.69 7.36 -8.01
CA THR A 216 -6.99 6.09 -8.25
C THR A 216 -5.57 6.22 -7.69
N TRP A 217 -5.12 5.17 -7.02
CA TRP A 217 -3.78 5.11 -6.44
C TRP A 217 -2.98 3.96 -7.03
N ILE A 218 -1.80 4.28 -7.54
CA ILE A 218 -0.81 3.30 -8.00
C ILE A 218 0.43 3.51 -7.15
N ASP A 219 0.75 2.51 -6.35
CA ASP A 219 1.89 2.53 -5.45
C ASP A 219 3.03 1.70 -6.02
N ILE A 220 4.24 2.20 -5.92
CA ILE A 220 5.45 1.48 -6.33
C ILE A 220 6.21 1.16 -5.06
N ASP A 221 6.15 -0.09 -4.64
CA ASP A 221 6.78 -0.55 -3.42
C ASP A 221 7.45 -1.91 -3.64
N GLY A 222 8.75 -1.94 -3.35
CA GLY A 222 9.62 -3.07 -3.55
C GLY A 222 10.10 -3.25 -4.99
N THR A 223 10.85 -4.31 -5.21
CA THR A 223 11.56 -4.59 -6.47
C THR A 223 10.86 -5.65 -7.32
N GLY A 224 11.37 -5.86 -8.53
CA GLY A 224 10.88 -6.90 -9.45
C GLY A 224 9.63 -6.50 -10.21
N LEU A 225 9.06 -7.49 -10.90
CA LEU A 225 7.84 -7.38 -11.72
C LEU A 225 6.90 -8.55 -11.40
N GLY A 226 5.61 -8.38 -11.72
CA GLY A 226 4.60 -9.44 -11.64
C GLY A 226 3.81 -9.45 -10.33
N ARG A 227 4.35 -8.99 -9.21
CA ARG A 227 3.60 -8.83 -7.96
C ARG A 227 2.59 -7.68 -8.12
N ILE A 228 1.33 -7.94 -7.80
CA ILE A 228 0.25 -6.94 -7.78
C ILE A 228 -0.46 -7.09 -6.43
N VAL A 229 -0.33 -6.10 -5.56
CA VAL A 229 -1.05 -6.06 -4.30
C VAL A 229 -2.36 -5.30 -4.53
N ASN A 230 -3.46 -6.02 -4.54
CA ASN A 230 -4.80 -5.45 -4.63
C ASN A 230 -5.61 -5.65 -3.34
N LYS A 231 -4.96 -6.14 -2.29
CA LYS A 231 -5.57 -6.45 -0.99
C LYS A 231 -4.67 -5.95 0.14
N GLY A 232 -5.21 -5.05 0.96
CA GLY A 232 -4.53 -4.51 2.14
C GLY A 232 -4.58 -5.50 3.30
N LEU A 233 -3.45 -5.68 3.99
CA LEU A 233 -3.34 -6.44 5.24
C LEU A 233 -3.47 -5.48 6.42
N GLY A 234 -4.54 -5.59 7.18
CA GLY A 234 -4.77 -4.77 8.37
C GLY A 234 -3.87 -5.13 9.54
N SER A 235 -3.51 -4.14 10.35
CA SER A 235 -2.76 -4.36 11.58
C SER A 235 -3.11 -3.36 12.67
N HIS A 236 -3.22 -3.86 13.93
CA HIS A 236 -3.25 -3.05 15.13
C HIS A 236 -1.98 -3.30 15.94
N ARG A 237 -1.34 -2.24 16.38
CA ARG A 237 -0.13 -2.28 17.19
C ARG A 237 -0.35 -1.54 18.49
N PHE A 238 0.10 -2.12 19.60
CA PHE A 238 -0.06 -1.54 20.94
C PHE A 238 1.25 -1.54 21.69
N ARG A 239 1.48 -0.45 22.43
CA ARG A 239 2.34 -0.45 23.59
C ARG A 239 1.47 -0.57 24.84
N VAL A 240 1.72 -1.59 25.62
CA VAL A 240 1.05 -1.86 26.90
C VAL A 240 2.04 -1.53 27.99
N THR A 241 1.62 -0.72 28.95
CA THR A 241 2.47 -0.36 30.10
C THR A 241 1.69 -0.56 31.39
N PHE A 242 2.21 -1.42 32.29
CA PHE A 242 1.76 -1.49 33.66
C PHE A 242 2.68 -0.62 34.54
N ARG A 243 2.11 0.24 35.36
CA ARG A 243 2.83 1.15 36.25
C ARG A 243 2.43 0.93 37.70
N GLY A 244 3.40 1.04 38.62
CA GLY A 244 3.18 0.91 40.05
C GLY A 244 4.26 1.65 40.85
N PRO A 245 4.18 1.63 42.19
CA PRO A 245 5.11 2.38 43.02
C PRO A 245 6.53 1.80 43.06
N GLY A 246 6.67 0.51 42.68
CA GLY A 246 7.93 -0.21 42.90
C GLY A 246 8.25 -0.44 44.39
N GLY A 247 9.34 -1.15 44.65
CA GLY A 247 9.78 -1.35 46.02
C GLY A 247 10.83 -2.44 46.21
N HIS A 248 11.37 -2.55 47.42
CA HIS A 248 12.33 -3.64 47.71
C HIS A 248 11.61 -4.99 47.72
N SER A 249 12.08 -5.96 46.98
CA SER A 249 11.39 -7.24 46.75
C SER A 249 11.01 -8.01 48.03
N TRP A 250 11.84 -7.91 49.07
CA TRP A 250 11.57 -8.48 50.42
C TRP A 250 10.73 -7.56 51.30
N GLY A 251 11.20 -6.27 51.46
CA GLY A 251 10.56 -5.34 52.42
C GLY A 251 9.17 -4.86 51.99
N ALA A 252 8.90 -4.83 50.69
CA ALA A 252 7.61 -4.48 50.10
C ALA A 252 6.85 -5.69 49.55
N PHE A 253 7.20 -6.90 49.99
CA PHE A 253 6.53 -8.12 49.53
C PHE A 253 5.03 -8.08 49.80
N GLY A 254 4.24 -8.35 48.75
CA GLY A 254 2.78 -8.26 48.80
C GLY A 254 2.20 -7.01 48.15
N MET A 255 3.03 -6.09 47.65
CA MET A 255 2.58 -5.08 46.73
C MET A 255 2.32 -5.69 45.36
N ALA A 256 1.40 -5.08 44.57
CA ALA A 256 1.16 -5.44 43.19
C ALA A 256 2.42 -5.16 42.33
N SER A 257 2.70 -6.06 41.39
CA SER A 257 3.89 -5.98 40.53
C SER A 257 3.51 -5.80 39.07
N PRO A 258 3.94 -4.71 38.42
CA PRO A 258 3.78 -4.52 36.98
C PRO A 258 4.28 -5.72 36.14
N ALA A 259 5.40 -6.33 36.52
CA ALA A 259 5.92 -7.50 35.80
C ALA A 259 5.03 -8.75 35.92
N HIS A 260 4.42 -8.95 37.08
CA HIS A 260 3.47 -10.07 37.27
C HIS A 260 2.19 -9.83 36.47
N ALA A 261 1.66 -8.59 36.46
CA ALA A 261 0.51 -8.22 35.64
C ALA A 261 0.80 -8.43 34.16
N LEU A 262 1.97 -8.00 33.68
CA LEU A 262 2.39 -8.19 32.28
C LEU A 262 2.43 -9.68 31.90
N GLY A 263 3.04 -10.52 32.73
CA GLY A 263 3.10 -11.97 32.53
C GLY A 263 1.71 -12.63 32.48
N ARG A 264 0.76 -12.20 33.35
CA ARG A 264 -0.64 -12.62 33.30
C ARG A 264 -1.32 -12.16 32.01
N GLY A 265 -1.11 -10.90 31.59
CA GLY A 265 -1.67 -10.33 30.37
C GLY A 265 -1.26 -11.13 29.13
N ILE A 266 0.03 -11.42 29.00
CA ILE A 266 0.56 -12.24 27.90
C ILE A 266 -0.13 -13.61 27.89
N ARG A 267 -0.22 -14.28 29.08
CA ARG A 267 -0.84 -15.59 29.18
C ARG A 267 -2.33 -15.55 28.81
N HIS A 268 -3.10 -14.62 29.36
CA HIS A 268 -4.52 -14.50 29.07
C HIS A 268 -4.78 -14.20 27.59
N PHE A 269 -3.97 -13.33 26.99
CA PHE A 269 -4.08 -13.04 25.55
C PHE A 269 -3.78 -14.26 24.71
N GLN A 270 -2.67 -14.95 24.97
CA GLN A 270 -2.26 -16.14 24.22
C GLN A 270 -3.35 -17.22 24.24
N ASP A 271 -3.94 -17.50 25.41
CA ASP A 271 -4.97 -18.54 25.58
C ASP A 271 -6.20 -18.30 24.67
N VAL A 272 -6.57 -17.03 24.43
CA VAL A 272 -7.69 -16.66 23.56
C VAL A 272 -7.25 -16.54 22.11
N ALA A 273 -6.12 -15.88 21.87
CA ALA A 273 -5.60 -15.60 20.53
C ALA A 273 -5.27 -16.89 19.77
N ASP A 274 -4.70 -17.90 20.45
CA ASP A 274 -4.43 -19.23 19.85
C ASP A 274 -5.71 -19.89 19.31
N THR A 275 -6.85 -19.60 19.90
CA THR A 275 -8.14 -20.12 19.42
C THR A 275 -8.65 -19.30 18.23
N LEU A 276 -8.56 -17.96 18.31
CA LEU A 276 -9.05 -17.06 17.26
C LEU A 276 -8.26 -17.19 15.96
N THR A 277 -6.96 -17.50 16.03
CA THR A 277 -6.07 -17.58 14.88
C THR A 277 -6.07 -18.92 14.15
N ARG A 278 -6.79 -19.95 14.67
CA ARG A 278 -6.80 -21.32 14.11
C ARG A 278 -7.77 -21.50 12.93
N SER A 279 -8.72 -20.60 12.76
CA SER A 279 -9.78 -20.73 11.75
C SER A 279 -10.26 -19.37 11.25
N GLY A 280 -10.86 -19.37 10.07
CA GLY A 280 -11.32 -18.15 9.41
C GLY A 280 -10.22 -17.47 8.58
N PRO A 281 -10.36 -16.17 8.30
CA PRO A 281 -9.33 -15.39 7.63
C PRO A 281 -8.01 -15.44 8.40
N ARG A 282 -6.89 -15.49 7.67
CA ARG A 282 -5.57 -15.55 8.30
C ARG A 282 -5.40 -14.36 9.24
N THR A 283 -5.17 -14.69 10.51
CA THR A 283 -4.98 -13.72 11.59
C THR A 283 -3.75 -14.14 12.38
N SER A 284 -2.93 -13.19 12.79
CA SER A 284 -1.71 -13.44 13.54
C SER A 284 -1.54 -12.43 14.66
N TYR A 285 -0.73 -12.79 15.65
CA TYR A 285 -0.30 -11.87 16.70
C TYR A 285 1.15 -12.17 17.10
N ASN A 286 1.83 -11.16 17.62
CA ASN A 286 3.18 -11.30 18.13
C ASN A 286 3.44 -10.31 19.26
N VAL A 287 3.99 -10.77 20.37
CA VAL A 287 4.61 -9.91 21.38
C VAL A 287 6.07 -9.74 20.96
N GLY A 288 6.35 -8.63 20.26
CA GLY A 288 7.63 -8.42 19.60
C GLY A 288 8.71 -7.87 20.53
N ARG A 289 8.32 -7.03 21.47
CA ARG A 289 9.25 -6.39 22.43
C ARG A 289 8.63 -6.40 23.82
N LEU A 290 9.47 -6.52 24.83
CA LEU A 290 9.07 -6.39 26.23
C LEU A 290 10.23 -5.84 27.08
N GLY A 291 9.90 -5.17 28.18
CA GLY A 291 10.91 -4.60 29.06
C GLY A 291 10.36 -4.14 30.39
N GLY A 292 11.20 -3.52 31.19
CA GLY A 292 10.89 -2.97 32.49
C GLY A 292 11.77 -3.53 33.61
N GLY A 293 11.62 -2.93 34.78
CA GLY A 293 12.44 -3.25 35.96
C GLY A 293 13.86 -2.67 35.88
N THR A 294 14.52 -2.62 37.06
CA THR A 294 15.85 -2.04 37.19
C THR A 294 16.84 -2.97 37.92
N SER A 295 16.34 -3.87 38.78
CA SER A 295 17.16 -4.77 39.58
C SER A 295 16.38 -6.02 39.97
N VAL A 296 17.08 -7.16 40.10
CA VAL A 296 16.50 -8.45 40.46
C VAL A 296 15.82 -8.44 41.83
N ASN A 297 16.27 -7.57 42.76
CA ASN A 297 15.72 -7.46 44.11
C ASN A 297 14.77 -6.27 44.29
N SER A 298 14.21 -5.74 43.20
CA SER A 298 13.19 -4.70 43.19
C SER A 298 11.90 -5.17 42.55
N ILE A 299 10.75 -4.84 43.16
CA ILE A 299 9.46 -4.87 42.49
C ILE A 299 9.51 -3.75 41.44
N PRO A 300 9.30 -4.02 40.17
CA PRO A 300 9.34 -3.00 39.11
C PRO A 300 8.32 -1.89 39.36
N PHE A 301 8.67 -0.66 39.04
CA PHE A 301 7.71 0.43 38.96
C PHE A 301 7.04 0.53 37.58
N GLU A 302 7.61 -0.17 36.59
CA GLU A 302 7.08 -0.25 35.23
C GLU A 302 7.45 -1.61 34.62
N ALA A 303 6.50 -2.17 33.83
CA ALA A 303 6.74 -3.25 32.90
C ALA A 303 5.87 -3.04 31.66
N TRP A 304 6.44 -3.26 30.47
CA TRP A 304 5.77 -2.98 29.22
C TRP A 304 6.04 -4.05 28.17
N MET A 305 5.16 -4.09 27.14
CA MET A 305 5.36 -4.84 25.91
C MET A 305 4.83 -4.07 24.70
N GLU A 306 5.32 -4.45 23.51
CA GLU A 306 4.77 -4.04 22.24
C GLU A 306 4.25 -5.26 21.50
N VAL A 307 3.03 -5.11 20.96
CA VAL A 307 2.27 -6.20 20.34
C VAL A 307 1.85 -5.78 18.94
N ASP A 308 2.02 -6.67 17.97
CA ASP A 308 1.54 -6.56 16.59
C ASP A 308 0.45 -7.61 16.36
N MET A 309 -0.72 -7.20 15.90
CA MET A 309 -1.83 -8.06 15.50
C MET A 309 -2.18 -7.75 14.06
N ARG A 310 -2.32 -8.79 13.23
CA ARG A 310 -2.62 -8.63 11.79
C ARG A 310 -3.75 -9.54 11.37
N SER A 311 -4.55 -9.09 10.40
CA SER A 311 -5.59 -9.92 9.80
C SER A 311 -5.89 -9.52 8.34
N GLU A 312 -6.30 -10.51 7.56
CA GLU A 312 -6.88 -10.32 6.21
C GLU A 312 -8.31 -9.78 6.28
N SER A 313 -8.92 -9.71 7.46
CA SER A 313 -10.30 -9.31 7.71
C SER A 313 -10.37 -8.31 8.85
N GLU A 314 -11.02 -7.20 8.61
CA GLU A 314 -11.28 -6.16 9.62
C GLU A 314 -12.05 -6.71 10.82
N GLU A 315 -13.07 -7.54 10.57
CA GLU A 315 -13.84 -8.19 11.64
C GLU A 315 -12.96 -9.08 12.51
N SER A 316 -12.05 -9.84 11.90
CA SER A 316 -11.14 -10.73 12.66
C SER A 316 -10.08 -9.93 13.41
N LEU A 317 -9.61 -8.81 12.84
CA LEU A 317 -8.69 -7.89 13.51
C LEU A 317 -9.37 -7.24 14.72
N ALA A 318 -10.59 -6.75 14.57
CA ALA A 318 -11.35 -6.19 15.68
C ALA A 318 -11.63 -7.22 16.81
N ARG A 319 -11.88 -8.47 16.46
CA ARG A 319 -12.09 -9.55 17.47
C ARG A 319 -10.83 -9.84 18.26
N ILE A 320 -9.66 -9.93 17.61
CA ILE A 320 -8.41 -10.21 18.33
C ILE A 320 -7.98 -9.00 19.16
N ASP A 321 -8.20 -7.77 18.69
CA ASP A 321 -7.99 -6.53 19.44
C ASP A 321 -8.85 -6.51 20.71
N ALA A 322 -10.15 -6.77 20.60
CA ALA A 322 -11.05 -6.82 21.77
C ALA A 322 -10.57 -7.86 22.79
N ALA A 323 -10.18 -9.05 22.34
CA ALA A 323 -9.65 -10.10 23.20
C ALA A 323 -8.33 -9.68 23.88
N PHE A 324 -7.47 -8.96 23.14
CA PHE A 324 -6.24 -8.41 23.67
C PHE A 324 -6.49 -7.40 24.80
N ARG A 325 -7.33 -6.40 24.54
CA ARG A 325 -7.68 -5.36 25.53
C ARG A 325 -8.32 -5.98 26.78
N ASP A 326 -9.18 -6.97 26.61
CA ASP A 326 -9.82 -7.67 27.74
C ASP A 326 -8.80 -8.48 28.56
N ALA A 327 -7.85 -9.15 27.91
CA ALA A 327 -6.77 -9.87 28.59
C ALA A 327 -5.91 -8.94 29.44
N MET A 328 -5.59 -7.73 28.97
CA MET A 328 -4.83 -6.75 29.74
C MET A 328 -5.61 -6.21 30.93
N ARG A 329 -6.89 -5.86 30.76
CA ARG A 329 -7.75 -5.41 31.88
C ARG A 329 -7.93 -6.51 32.93
N ARG A 330 -8.11 -7.76 32.51
CA ARG A 330 -8.19 -8.90 33.40
C ARG A 330 -6.89 -9.09 34.19
N ALA A 331 -5.74 -9.00 33.57
CA ALA A 331 -4.44 -9.10 34.22
C ALA A 331 -4.25 -8.03 35.30
N LEU A 332 -4.63 -6.77 34.99
CA LEU A 332 -4.64 -5.67 35.95
C LEU A 332 -5.51 -6.00 37.17
N ALA A 333 -6.74 -6.43 36.95
CA ALA A 333 -7.71 -6.73 38.00
C ALA A 333 -7.23 -7.89 38.91
N GLU A 334 -6.69 -8.96 38.30
CA GLU A 334 -6.16 -10.12 39.05
C GLU A 334 -4.94 -9.73 39.90
N GLU A 335 -4.00 -8.96 39.37
CA GLU A 335 -2.80 -8.54 40.12
C GLU A 335 -3.18 -7.59 41.27
N ASN A 336 -4.07 -6.62 41.03
CA ASN A 336 -4.57 -5.74 42.09
C ASN A 336 -5.36 -6.48 43.18
N ALA A 337 -6.14 -7.51 42.82
CA ALA A 337 -6.86 -8.33 43.79
C ALA A 337 -5.93 -9.18 44.68
N LEU A 338 -4.76 -9.57 44.16
CA LEU A 338 -3.77 -10.34 44.93
C LEU A 338 -2.89 -9.47 45.85
N ARG A 339 -2.96 -8.17 45.69
CA ARG A 339 -2.24 -7.18 46.50
C ARG A 339 -2.59 -7.31 48.00
N ARG A 340 -1.57 -7.29 48.86
CA ARG A 340 -1.70 -7.35 50.32
C ARG A 340 -1.35 -6.01 50.97
N ALA A 341 -0.62 -5.15 50.26
CA ALA A 341 -0.16 -3.86 50.76
C ALA A 341 0.09 -2.88 49.57
N GLY A 342 0.20 -1.62 49.89
CA GLY A 342 0.51 -0.55 48.90
C GLY A 342 -0.67 -0.19 48.02
N PRO A 343 -0.50 0.79 47.11
CA PRO A 343 -1.52 1.18 46.14
C PRO A 343 -1.69 0.14 45.02
N GLU A 344 -2.75 0.33 44.26
CA GLU A 344 -2.98 -0.41 43.01
C GLU A 344 -1.97 0.00 41.93
N ILE A 345 -1.73 -0.91 41.00
CA ILE A 345 -1.01 -0.60 39.77
C ILE A 345 -2.03 -0.16 38.70
N GLU A 346 -1.52 0.54 37.69
CA GLU A 346 -2.29 1.10 36.60
C GLU A 346 -1.89 0.44 35.26
N LEU A 347 -2.81 0.51 34.28
CA LEU A 347 -2.63 0.01 32.92
C LEU A 347 -2.81 1.17 31.94
N GLU A 348 -1.82 1.34 31.07
CA GLU A 348 -1.86 2.21 29.91
C GLU A 348 -1.84 1.35 28.64
N LEU A 349 -2.74 1.63 27.70
CA LEU A 349 -2.87 0.96 26.41
C LEU A 349 -2.76 2.00 25.29
N ASP A 350 -1.57 2.18 24.77
CA ASP A 350 -1.33 3.09 23.65
C ASP A 350 -1.41 2.33 22.33
N GLN A 351 -2.32 2.73 21.47
CA GLN A 351 -2.35 2.22 20.10
C GLN A 351 -1.30 2.99 19.28
N ILE A 352 -0.22 2.28 18.93
CA ILE A 352 0.94 2.83 18.23
C ILE A 352 0.94 2.48 16.74
N GLY A 353 -0.13 1.86 16.25
CA GLY A 353 -0.35 1.54 14.85
C GLY A 353 -1.77 1.07 14.59
N ASP A 354 -2.33 1.58 13.49
CA ASP A 354 -3.69 1.28 13.03
C ASP A 354 -3.72 1.35 11.50
N ARG A 355 -3.54 0.20 10.87
CA ARG A 355 -3.61 0.06 9.41
C ARG A 355 -4.87 -0.72 9.04
N PRO A 356 -5.79 -0.15 8.26
CA PRO A 356 -7.00 -0.83 7.87
C PRO A 356 -6.72 -1.97 6.89
N SER A 357 -7.58 -2.99 6.87
CA SER A 357 -7.63 -3.98 5.81
C SER A 357 -8.64 -3.60 4.73
N GLY A 358 -8.59 -4.28 3.59
CA GLY A 358 -9.55 -4.10 2.51
C GLY A 358 -9.11 -4.84 1.25
N GLU A 359 -9.92 -4.76 0.20
CA GLU A 359 -9.56 -5.32 -1.09
C GLU A 359 -10.20 -4.57 -2.25
N VAL A 360 -9.47 -4.46 -3.36
CA VAL A 360 -9.99 -4.13 -4.67
C VAL A 360 -10.28 -5.46 -5.37
N ALA A 361 -11.48 -5.61 -5.90
CA ALA A 361 -11.92 -6.85 -6.56
C ALA A 361 -10.97 -7.25 -7.70
N ASP A 362 -10.75 -8.56 -7.87
CA ASP A 362 -9.81 -9.07 -8.87
C ASP A 362 -10.25 -8.72 -10.32
N ASP A 363 -11.56 -8.46 -10.54
CA ASP A 363 -12.18 -8.03 -11.81
C ASP A 363 -12.37 -6.50 -11.90
N HIS A 364 -11.80 -5.73 -10.97
CA HIS A 364 -11.83 -4.27 -11.07
C HIS A 364 -10.94 -3.80 -12.25
N PRO A 365 -11.37 -2.81 -13.06
CA PRO A 365 -10.61 -2.37 -14.24
C PRO A 365 -9.15 -2.01 -14.01
N LEU A 366 -8.79 -1.39 -12.86
CA LEU A 366 -7.41 -1.11 -12.49
C LEU A 366 -6.59 -2.40 -12.31
N VAL A 367 -7.16 -3.40 -11.62
CA VAL A 367 -6.51 -4.71 -11.37
C VAL A 367 -6.34 -5.46 -12.68
N GLU A 368 -7.37 -5.48 -13.54
CA GLU A 368 -7.30 -6.10 -14.86
C GLU A 368 -6.25 -5.46 -15.77
N ARG A 369 -6.09 -4.11 -15.72
CA ARG A 369 -5.00 -3.40 -16.43
C ARG A 369 -3.64 -3.78 -15.86
N ALA A 370 -3.48 -3.78 -14.54
CA ALA A 370 -2.23 -4.20 -13.92
C ALA A 370 -1.85 -5.65 -14.34
N ILE A 371 -2.82 -6.57 -14.35
CA ILE A 371 -2.63 -7.94 -14.84
C ILE A 371 -2.22 -7.94 -16.32
N ALA A 372 -2.85 -7.12 -17.17
CA ALA A 372 -2.59 -7.07 -18.60
C ALA A 372 -1.23 -6.45 -18.95
N VAL A 373 -0.72 -5.54 -18.11
CA VAL A 373 0.60 -4.90 -18.28
C VAL A 373 1.73 -5.90 -18.10
N MET A 374 1.71 -6.74 -17.08
CA MET A 374 2.84 -7.57 -16.68
C MET A 374 3.39 -8.50 -17.80
N PRO A 375 2.56 -9.21 -18.58
CA PRO A 375 3.06 -10.08 -19.66
C PRO A 375 3.76 -9.32 -20.80
N LEU A 376 3.45 -8.04 -21.01
CA LEU A 376 4.10 -7.22 -22.04
C LEU A 376 5.59 -6.99 -21.73
N PHE A 377 5.96 -7.11 -20.46
CA PHE A 377 7.34 -6.98 -19.96
C PHE A 377 7.90 -8.31 -19.46
N GLY A 378 7.33 -9.44 -19.92
CA GLY A 378 7.84 -10.79 -19.65
C GLY A 378 7.57 -11.32 -18.25
N ALA A 379 6.71 -10.68 -17.46
CA ALA A 379 6.38 -11.08 -16.10
C ALA A 379 5.05 -11.84 -16.02
N VAL A 380 4.94 -12.77 -15.09
CA VAL A 380 3.70 -13.47 -14.77
C VAL A 380 2.99 -12.71 -13.64
N PRO A 381 1.76 -12.21 -13.86
CA PRO A 381 1.03 -11.47 -12.83
C PRO A 381 0.62 -12.38 -11.67
N ALA A 382 0.78 -11.88 -10.45
CA ALA A 382 0.37 -12.57 -9.23
C ALA A 382 -0.32 -11.59 -8.28
N LEU A 383 -1.63 -11.80 -8.07
CA LEU A 383 -2.39 -11.04 -7.09
C LEU A 383 -2.01 -11.47 -5.67
N THR A 384 -1.74 -10.49 -4.83
CA THR A 384 -1.25 -10.73 -3.46
C THR A 384 -1.91 -9.79 -2.45
N ARG A 385 -1.74 -10.11 -1.18
CA ARG A 385 -2.10 -9.25 -0.04
C ARG A 385 -0.82 -8.80 0.67
N SER A 386 -0.72 -7.50 0.96
CA SER A 386 0.39 -6.94 1.74
C SER A 386 -0.09 -5.72 2.52
N SER A 387 0.73 -5.24 3.44
CA SER A 387 0.54 -3.93 4.07
C SER A 387 1.45 -2.96 3.36
N THR A 388 0.89 -1.94 2.73
CA THR A 388 1.56 -0.90 1.94
C THR A 388 0.75 0.39 2.04
N ASP A 389 1.21 1.45 1.42
CA ASP A 389 0.47 2.71 1.30
C ASP A 389 -0.93 2.53 0.69
N SER A 390 -1.11 1.53 -0.17
CA SER A 390 -2.42 1.20 -0.75
C SER A 390 -3.49 0.81 0.28
N ASN A 391 -3.13 0.47 1.53
CA ASN A 391 -4.12 0.11 2.56
C ASN A 391 -5.15 1.22 2.80
N ILE A 392 -4.71 2.48 2.84
CA ILE A 392 -5.60 3.62 3.12
C ILE A 392 -6.64 3.81 2.00
N PRO A 393 -6.28 4.04 0.71
CA PRO A 393 -7.27 4.19 -0.34
C PRO A 393 -8.15 2.95 -0.51
N ILE A 394 -7.61 1.74 -0.41
CA ILE A 394 -8.40 0.50 -0.47
C ILE A 394 -9.49 0.49 0.61
N SER A 395 -9.17 0.86 1.84
CA SER A 395 -10.13 0.88 2.96
C SER A 395 -11.24 1.92 2.77
N LEU A 396 -10.98 2.96 2.00
CA LEU A 396 -11.93 4.01 1.65
C LEU A 396 -12.75 3.69 0.39
N GLY A 397 -12.54 2.51 -0.22
CA GLY A 397 -13.19 2.11 -1.46
C GLY A 397 -12.63 2.80 -2.70
N ILE A 398 -11.46 3.43 -2.60
CA ILE A 398 -10.75 4.04 -3.73
C ILE A 398 -9.91 2.96 -4.39
N PRO A 399 -10.01 2.79 -5.73
CA PRO A 399 -9.21 1.80 -6.45
C PRO A 399 -7.71 2.03 -6.25
N ALA A 400 -7.01 1.01 -5.75
CA ALA A 400 -5.57 1.08 -5.54
C ALA A 400 -4.88 -0.26 -5.81
N VAL A 401 -3.63 -0.20 -6.26
CA VAL A 401 -2.74 -1.36 -6.40
C VAL A 401 -1.32 -0.94 -6.04
N THR A 402 -0.55 -1.89 -5.46
CA THR A 402 0.89 -1.74 -5.30
C THR A 402 1.61 -2.70 -6.24
N ILE A 403 2.60 -2.21 -6.98
CA ILE A 403 3.41 -2.98 -7.93
C ILE A 403 4.90 -2.70 -7.72
N GLY A 404 5.75 -3.52 -8.32
CA GLY A 404 7.20 -3.39 -8.14
C GLY A 404 7.86 -2.38 -9.09
N SER A 405 9.04 -1.93 -8.71
CA SER A 405 9.87 -0.92 -9.39
C SER A 405 10.82 -1.48 -10.46
N GLY A 406 10.87 -2.81 -10.64
CA GLY A 406 11.79 -3.49 -11.56
C GLY A 406 13.16 -3.81 -10.96
N GLY A 407 13.99 -4.49 -11.76
CA GLY A 407 15.26 -5.05 -11.29
C GLY A 407 15.04 -6.26 -10.38
N ILE A 408 16.08 -6.64 -9.64
CA ILE A 408 16.00 -7.71 -8.64
C ILE A 408 16.62 -7.19 -7.35
N GLY A 409 15.87 -7.23 -6.25
CA GLY A 409 16.36 -6.89 -4.92
C GLY A 409 15.96 -7.92 -3.89
N MET A 410 16.71 -8.00 -2.81
CA MET A 410 16.41 -8.85 -1.66
C MET A 410 16.99 -8.26 -0.39
N GLY A 411 16.51 -8.76 0.74
CA GLY A 411 17.00 -8.36 2.05
C GLY A 411 16.38 -7.07 2.59
N ALA A 412 15.23 -6.64 2.05
CA ALA A 412 14.46 -5.54 2.64
C ALA A 412 14.37 -5.70 4.16
N HIS A 413 14.41 -4.59 4.90
CA HIS A 413 14.44 -4.55 6.37
C HIS A 413 15.70 -5.18 7.01
N SER A 414 16.78 -5.39 6.25
CA SER A 414 18.06 -5.84 6.79
C SER A 414 19.22 -4.96 6.33
N PRO A 415 20.30 -4.83 7.15
CA PRO A 415 21.49 -4.09 6.73
C PRO A 415 22.21 -4.72 5.52
N GLY A 416 21.82 -5.92 5.12
CA GLY A 416 22.35 -6.62 3.96
C GLY A 416 21.50 -6.48 2.71
N GLU A 417 20.60 -5.53 2.66
CA GLU A 417 19.74 -5.27 1.51
C GLU A 417 20.57 -4.94 0.28
N TRP A 418 20.10 -5.42 -0.88
CA TRP A 418 20.77 -5.19 -2.15
C TRP A 418 19.78 -5.13 -3.32
N TRP A 419 20.21 -4.45 -4.37
CA TRP A 419 19.51 -4.37 -5.64
C TRP A 419 20.48 -4.53 -6.82
N ILE A 420 20.04 -5.21 -7.88
CA ILE A 420 20.76 -5.36 -9.12
C ILE A 420 19.91 -4.91 -10.30
N ASN A 421 20.49 -4.09 -11.18
CA ASN A 421 19.84 -3.65 -12.40
C ASN A 421 19.81 -4.78 -13.45
N ARG A 422 18.88 -5.70 -13.28
CA ARG A 422 18.58 -6.70 -14.30
C ARG A 422 17.26 -6.33 -14.95
N ASP A 423 17.35 -5.72 -16.15
CA ASP A 423 16.19 -5.24 -16.89
C ASP A 423 15.29 -4.30 -16.05
N GLY A 424 15.91 -3.47 -15.18
CA GLY A 424 15.21 -2.61 -14.23
C GLY A 424 14.32 -1.57 -14.90
N HIS A 425 14.67 -1.15 -16.13
CA HIS A 425 13.87 -0.25 -16.97
C HIS A 425 12.49 -0.84 -17.29
N LEU A 426 12.35 -2.17 -17.43
CA LEU A 426 11.07 -2.80 -17.73
C LEU A 426 10.02 -2.56 -16.63
N GLY A 427 10.46 -2.43 -15.35
CA GLY A 427 9.58 -2.05 -14.26
C GLY A 427 9.04 -0.64 -14.43
N ILE A 428 9.90 0.29 -14.76
CA ILE A 428 9.53 1.69 -14.96
C ILE A 428 8.60 1.84 -16.18
N GLN A 429 8.88 1.11 -17.27
CA GLN A 429 8.01 1.07 -18.45
C GLN A 429 6.63 0.49 -18.12
N ALA A 430 6.57 -0.57 -17.29
CA ALA A 430 5.30 -1.15 -16.81
C ALA A 430 4.50 -0.15 -15.97
N ASN A 431 5.18 0.58 -15.06
CA ASN A 431 4.58 1.61 -14.23
C ASN A 431 4.03 2.77 -15.07
N LEU A 432 4.79 3.25 -16.07
CA LEU A 432 4.33 4.26 -17.02
C LEU A 432 3.10 3.79 -17.78
N LEU A 433 3.12 2.57 -18.32
CA LEU A 433 2.01 2.03 -19.09
C LEU A 433 0.74 1.89 -18.26
N LEU A 434 0.85 1.41 -17.03
CA LEU A 434 -0.29 1.33 -16.10
C LEU A 434 -0.84 2.73 -15.79
N LEU A 435 0.04 3.69 -15.48
CA LEU A 435 -0.36 5.06 -15.21
C LEU A 435 -1.12 5.69 -16.39
N VAL A 436 -0.55 5.61 -17.60
CA VAL A 436 -1.19 6.18 -18.80
C VAL A 436 -2.49 5.47 -19.13
N SER A 437 -2.57 4.15 -18.89
CA SER A 437 -3.82 3.39 -19.09
C SER A 437 -4.93 3.82 -18.13
N GLU A 438 -4.59 4.27 -16.93
CA GLU A 438 -5.54 4.81 -15.94
C GLU A 438 -5.87 6.28 -16.19
N ALA A 439 -4.85 7.11 -16.37
CA ALA A 439 -5.02 8.55 -16.55
C ALA A 439 -5.65 8.92 -17.90
N GLY A 440 -5.57 8.02 -18.88
CA GLY A 440 -5.97 8.29 -20.27
C GLY A 440 -4.92 9.11 -21.02
N LEU A 441 -4.68 8.75 -22.28
CA LEU A 441 -3.85 9.50 -23.18
C LEU A 441 -4.71 10.58 -23.84
N ALA A 442 -4.39 11.86 -23.61
CA ALA A 442 -5.08 12.96 -24.25
C ALA A 442 -4.68 13.03 -25.73
N GLU A 443 -5.66 13.09 -26.63
CA GLU A 443 -5.37 13.35 -28.03
C GLU A 443 -4.88 14.78 -28.22
N PRO A 444 -3.92 15.04 -29.14
CA PRO A 444 -3.49 16.40 -29.45
C PRO A 444 -4.70 17.24 -29.86
N ILE A 445 -4.86 18.40 -29.25
CA ILE A 445 -5.85 19.39 -29.71
C ILE A 445 -5.45 19.79 -31.13
N PRO A 446 -6.33 19.59 -32.14
CA PRO A 446 -6.00 19.88 -33.54
C PRO A 446 -5.71 21.38 -33.79
#